data_250ce429335fce047d116928360cbee2
#
_entry.id   250ce429335fce047d116928360cbee2
#
_cell.length_a   1.000
_cell.length_b   1.000
_cell.length_c   1.000
_cell.angle_alpha   90.00
_cell.angle_beta   90.00
_cell.angle_gamma   90.00
#
_symmetry.space_group_name_H-M   'P 1'
#
loop_
_entity.id
_entity.type
_entity.pdbx_description
1 polymer ?
#
loop_
_entity_poly.entity_id
_entity_poly.type
_entity_poly.pdbx_seq_one_letter_code
_entity_poly.pdbx_strand_id
1 'polypeptide(L)'
;MFGRGSLVVAVALVATSCASSTSTGSTTFDETTTVPITTTVPATTTTVYAGPPTLAPGATLPTPEPPPDPNAPDPDIYVGRIEIPAIMLDTTIFQGISEPTLDRGVGWWPGTALPGRVGNVVLAGHRTSHEKPFRYLDLLKPGDEITLTTSDGEFVYAVTRTEIVEPDDIWIIDQTNASTLTMFACHPPHSVTQRIVVFADFVRRLDA
;
A
#
# COMPACT_ATOMS: atom_id res chain seq x y z
N MET A 1 -35.86 -10.70 47.84
CA MET A 1 -37.33 -10.58 47.69
C MET A 1 -37.57 -9.79 46.40
N PHE A 2 -38.13 -10.47 45.41
CA PHE A 2 -38.78 -9.97 44.17
C PHE A 2 -37.90 -9.18 43.16
N GLY A 3 -37.90 -9.40 41.86
CA GLY A 3 -38.73 -10.27 41.02
C GLY A 3 -38.11 -10.34 39.61
N ARG A 4 -38.26 -11.51 39.02
CA ARG A 4 -37.91 -11.82 37.62
C ARG A 4 -38.94 -11.19 36.69
N GLY A 5 -38.48 -10.53 35.60
CA GLY A 5 -39.31 -10.10 34.49
C GLY A 5 -38.72 -10.64 33.18
N SER A 6 -39.24 -11.81 32.72
CA SER A 6 -39.01 -12.32 31.34
C SER A 6 -39.87 -11.55 30.36
N LEU A 7 -39.26 -10.96 29.35
CA LEU A 7 -39.97 -10.42 28.21
C LEU A 7 -39.74 -11.34 26.99
N VAL A 8 -40.79 -12.06 26.65
CA VAL A 8 -40.89 -12.88 25.44
C VAL A 8 -41.33 -11.96 24.29
N VAL A 9 -40.51 -11.81 23.26
CA VAL A 9 -40.91 -11.15 22.00
C VAL A 9 -41.18 -12.21 20.95
N ALA A 10 -42.45 -12.24 20.51
CA ALA A 10 -42.96 -13.13 19.50
C ALA A 10 -42.49 -12.65 18.09
N VAL A 11 -41.96 -13.57 17.30
CA VAL A 11 -41.63 -13.37 15.89
C VAL A 11 -42.87 -13.71 15.05
N ALA A 12 -43.40 -12.73 14.33
CA ALA A 12 -44.45 -12.93 13.36
C ALA A 12 -43.85 -13.20 11.97
N LEU A 13 -44.08 -14.42 11.44
CA LEU A 13 -43.82 -14.77 10.04
C LEU A 13 -44.96 -14.20 9.17
N VAL A 14 -44.59 -13.38 8.18
CA VAL A 14 -45.49 -13.00 7.08
C VAL A 14 -45.08 -13.79 5.83
N ALA A 15 -45.93 -14.71 5.43
CA ALA A 15 -45.81 -15.42 4.15
C ALA A 15 -46.52 -14.61 3.08
N THR A 16 -45.81 -14.18 2.05
CA THR A 16 -46.42 -13.54 0.86
C THR A 16 -46.40 -14.52 -0.31
N SER A 17 -47.63 -14.84 -0.75
CA SER A 17 -47.96 -15.78 -1.82
C SER A 17 -47.61 -15.19 -3.20
N CYS A 18 -46.95 -15.98 -4.06
CA CYS A 18 -46.78 -15.69 -5.49
C CYS A 18 -48.02 -16.05 -6.26
N ALA A 19 -48.58 -15.10 -7.00
CA ALA A 19 -49.57 -15.35 -8.01
C ALA A 19 -48.92 -15.42 -9.40
N SER A 20 -49.04 -16.57 -10.06
CA SER A 20 -48.63 -16.82 -11.45
C SER A 20 -49.71 -16.34 -12.39
N SER A 21 -49.40 -15.43 -13.30
CA SER A 21 -50.28 -15.10 -14.44
C SER A 21 -49.64 -15.62 -15.74
N THR A 22 -50.27 -16.63 -16.30
CA THR A 22 -49.96 -17.22 -17.60
C THR A 22 -50.60 -16.33 -18.70
N SER A 23 -49.81 -15.74 -19.56
CA SER A 23 -50.26 -15.07 -20.76
C SER A 23 -49.73 -15.82 -21.99
N THR A 24 -50.65 -16.47 -22.72
CA THR A 24 -50.44 -17.13 -24.00
C THR A 24 -50.52 -16.06 -25.11
N GLY A 25 -49.40 -15.63 -25.65
CA GLY A 25 -49.31 -14.77 -26.82
C GLY A 25 -48.47 -15.44 -27.90
N SER A 26 -49.18 -16.00 -28.91
CA SER A 26 -48.55 -16.50 -30.15
C SER A 26 -48.22 -15.34 -31.05
N THR A 27 -46.93 -15.14 -31.37
CA THR A 27 -46.54 -14.28 -32.48
C THR A 27 -45.42 -14.93 -33.25
N THR A 28 -45.63 -14.99 -34.55
CA THR A 28 -44.85 -15.50 -35.67
C THR A 28 -43.40 -15.01 -35.64
N PHE A 29 -42.50 -15.95 -35.90
CA PHE A 29 -41.08 -15.72 -36.11
C PHE A 29 -40.85 -14.93 -37.41
N ASP A 30 -40.28 -13.76 -37.33
CA ASP A 30 -39.72 -13.03 -38.43
C ASP A 30 -38.19 -13.15 -38.43
N GLU A 31 -37.65 -13.06 -39.62
CA GLU A 31 -36.37 -13.53 -40.10
C GLU A 31 -35.18 -12.90 -39.43
N THR A 32 -34.18 -13.73 -39.09
CA THR A 32 -32.91 -13.45 -38.45
C THR A 32 -32.03 -12.51 -39.30
N THR A 33 -31.91 -11.26 -38.90
CA THR A 33 -30.82 -10.40 -39.35
C THR A 33 -29.64 -10.55 -38.35
N THR A 34 -28.71 -11.42 -38.72
CA THR A 34 -27.45 -11.59 -37.98
C THR A 34 -26.56 -10.39 -38.23
N VAL A 35 -26.55 -9.42 -37.33
CA VAL A 35 -25.53 -8.36 -37.32
C VAL A 35 -24.26 -8.94 -36.71
N PRO A 36 -23.09 -8.96 -37.39
CA PRO A 36 -21.86 -9.41 -36.78
C PRO A 36 -21.43 -8.39 -35.74
N ILE A 37 -21.48 -8.80 -34.47
CA ILE A 37 -20.86 -8.03 -33.38
C ILE A 37 -19.33 -8.17 -33.55
N THR A 38 -18.71 -7.19 -34.17
CA THR A 38 -17.25 -7.06 -34.15
C THR A 38 -16.84 -6.62 -32.77
N THR A 39 -16.51 -7.58 -31.91
CA THR A 39 -15.89 -7.31 -30.61
C THR A 39 -14.48 -6.82 -30.87
N THR A 40 -14.30 -5.53 -30.94
CA THR A 40 -12.97 -4.92 -30.94
C THR A 40 -12.43 -5.06 -29.52
N VAL A 41 -11.63 -6.09 -29.28
CA VAL A 41 -10.83 -6.19 -28.05
C VAL A 41 -9.85 -5.02 -28.09
N PRO A 42 -9.84 -4.12 -27.08
CA PRO A 42 -8.82 -3.08 -27.03
C PRO A 42 -7.46 -3.77 -26.98
N ALA A 43 -6.58 -3.40 -27.90
CA ALA A 43 -5.20 -3.86 -27.87
C ALA A 43 -4.59 -3.38 -26.56
N THR A 44 -4.29 -4.31 -25.65
CA THR A 44 -3.50 -4.05 -24.47
C THR A 44 -2.12 -3.60 -24.96
N THR A 45 -1.86 -2.32 -24.94
CA THR A 45 -0.54 -1.76 -25.23
C THR A 45 0.36 -2.21 -24.08
N THR A 46 1.08 -3.31 -24.28
CA THR A 46 2.13 -3.71 -23.35
C THR A 46 3.26 -2.69 -23.50
N THR A 47 3.28 -1.70 -22.63
CA THR A 47 4.40 -0.78 -22.55
C THR A 47 5.60 -1.57 -22.06
N VAL A 48 6.63 -1.63 -22.89
CA VAL A 48 7.87 -2.36 -22.58
C VAL A 48 8.56 -1.61 -21.44
N TYR A 49 8.62 -2.22 -20.28
CA TYR A 49 9.39 -1.73 -19.15
C TYR A 49 10.87 -1.56 -19.57
N ALA A 50 11.38 -0.35 -19.51
CA ALA A 50 12.72 0.01 -19.98
C ALA A 50 13.88 -0.43 -19.05
N GLY A 51 13.62 -1.32 -18.10
CA GLY A 51 14.59 -1.77 -17.09
C GLY A 51 14.62 -0.88 -15.83
N PRO A 52 15.45 -1.24 -14.82
CA PRO A 52 15.55 -0.45 -13.61
C PRO A 52 16.07 0.95 -13.92
N PRO A 53 15.60 1.98 -13.19
CA PRO A 53 16.08 3.34 -13.38
C PRO A 53 17.59 3.42 -13.15
N THR A 54 18.27 4.20 -13.98
CA THR A 54 19.71 4.44 -13.86
C THR A 54 19.98 5.92 -13.63
N LEU A 55 21.04 6.21 -12.89
CA LEU A 55 21.43 7.59 -12.64
C LEU A 55 21.94 8.22 -13.94
N ALA A 56 21.43 9.39 -14.29
CA ALA A 56 21.90 10.11 -15.47
C ALA A 56 23.36 10.55 -15.30
N PRO A 57 24.17 10.60 -16.37
CA PRO A 57 25.55 11.08 -16.28
C PRO A 57 25.63 12.48 -15.63
N GLY A 58 26.41 12.59 -14.56
CA GLY A 58 26.59 13.84 -13.80
C GLY A 58 25.50 14.16 -12.77
N ALA A 59 24.45 13.33 -12.65
CA ALA A 59 23.50 13.46 -11.56
C ALA A 59 24.12 12.90 -10.25
N THR A 60 23.70 13.49 -9.13
CA THR A 60 24.08 13.03 -7.79
C THR A 60 22.95 12.24 -7.14
N LEU A 61 23.27 11.36 -6.22
CA LEU A 61 22.30 10.71 -5.38
C LEU A 61 21.57 11.74 -4.50
N PRO A 62 20.32 11.47 -4.11
CA PRO A 62 19.63 12.25 -3.10
C PRO A 62 20.46 12.33 -1.80
N THR A 63 20.23 13.36 -1.02
CA THR A 63 20.89 13.54 0.29
C THR A 63 19.82 13.53 1.37
N PRO A 64 19.75 12.48 2.21
CA PRO A 64 18.80 12.42 3.30
C PRO A 64 18.95 13.62 4.24
N GLU A 65 17.83 14.19 4.65
CA GLU A 65 17.84 15.21 5.69
C GLU A 65 18.18 14.58 7.04
N PRO A 66 18.83 15.32 7.95
CA PRO A 66 19.03 14.84 9.32
C PRO A 66 17.72 14.49 9.99
N PRO A 67 17.70 13.53 10.95
CA PRO A 67 16.50 13.23 11.71
C PRO A 67 15.89 14.50 12.32
N PRO A 68 14.60 14.77 12.11
CA PRO A 68 13.95 15.95 12.68
C PRO A 68 13.80 15.79 14.20
N ASP A 69 13.46 16.89 14.87
CA ASP A 69 12.89 16.79 16.23
C ASP A 69 11.64 15.90 16.15
N PRO A 70 11.56 14.81 16.93
CA PRO A 70 10.42 13.87 16.87
C PRO A 70 9.05 14.52 17.05
N ASN A 71 8.98 15.66 17.76
CA ASN A 71 7.73 16.37 18.03
C ASN A 71 7.52 17.59 17.12
N ALA A 72 8.45 17.87 16.19
CA ALA A 72 8.28 18.99 15.27
C ALA A 72 7.06 18.75 14.36
N PRO A 73 6.25 19.77 14.10
CA PRO A 73 5.17 19.66 13.14
C PRO A 73 5.76 19.58 11.73
N ASP A 74 5.53 18.45 11.05
CA ASP A 74 5.81 18.33 9.62
C ASP A 74 4.65 18.91 8.80
N PRO A 75 4.92 19.42 7.59
CA PRO A 75 3.86 19.85 6.69
C PRO A 75 2.97 18.64 6.30
N ASP A 76 1.67 18.90 6.15
CA ASP A 76 0.71 17.86 5.71
C ASP A 76 0.78 17.70 4.19
N ILE A 77 1.85 17.06 3.71
CA ILE A 77 2.11 16.83 2.29
C ILE A 77 1.90 15.35 1.98
N TYR A 78 0.95 15.08 1.09
CA TYR A 78 0.72 13.78 0.51
C TYR A 78 1.83 13.42 -0.48
N VAL A 79 2.48 12.29 -0.30
CA VAL A 79 3.53 11.76 -1.18
C VAL A 79 2.97 10.66 -2.08
N GLY A 80 2.13 9.79 -1.53
CA GLY A 80 1.61 8.65 -2.26
C GLY A 80 0.87 7.65 -1.37
N ARG A 81 0.78 6.44 -1.86
CA ARG A 81 0.14 5.30 -1.20
C ARG A 81 1.07 4.09 -1.22
N ILE A 82 0.99 3.26 -0.21
CA ILE A 82 1.70 1.98 -0.12
C ILE A 82 0.69 0.85 0.03
N GLU A 83 0.88 -0.20 -0.77
CA GLU A 83 0.13 -1.45 -0.69
C GLU A 83 1.08 -2.63 -0.54
N ILE A 84 0.84 -3.51 0.45
CA ILE A 84 1.58 -4.74 0.69
C ILE A 84 0.57 -5.86 0.96
N PRO A 85 0.13 -6.60 -0.08
CA PRO A 85 -0.92 -7.61 0.05
C PRO A 85 -0.57 -8.72 1.06
N ALA A 86 0.71 -9.11 1.15
CA ALA A 86 1.18 -10.16 2.05
C ALA A 86 0.86 -9.90 3.53
N ILE A 87 0.72 -8.65 3.93
CA ILE A 87 0.37 -8.23 5.30
C ILE A 87 -0.91 -7.39 5.35
N MET A 88 -1.69 -7.37 4.27
CA MET A 88 -2.94 -6.62 4.13
C MET A 88 -2.77 -5.12 4.46
N LEU A 89 -1.61 -4.55 4.16
CA LEU A 89 -1.36 -3.13 4.32
C LEU A 89 -1.83 -2.38 3.09
N ASP A 90 -2.53 -1.30 3.33
CA ASP A 90 -2.99 -0.34 2.35
C ASP A 90 -3.21 1.01 3.04
N THR A 91 -2.30 1.97 2.82
CA THR A 91 -2.33 3.26 3.53
C THR A 91 -1.63 4.38 2.78
N THR A 92 -1.78 5.59 3.30
CA THR A 92 -1.19 6.81 2.75
C THR A 92 0.26 7.00 3.21
N ILE A 93 1.08 7.57 2.31
CA ILE A 93 2.43 8.05 2.60
C ILE A 93 2.40 9.58 2.68
N PHE A 94 2.91 10.11 3.78
CA PHE A 94 3.09 11.54 4.01
C PHE A 94 4.57 11.93 4.01
N GLN A 95 4.88 13.18 3.71
CA GLN A 95 6.24 13.70 3.87
C GLN A 95 6.55 13.92 5.36
N GLY A 96 7.73 13.49 5.79
CA GLY A 96 8.18 13.64 7.17
C GLY A 96 8.15 12.34 7.97
N ILE A 97 8.87 12.32 9.08
CA ILE A 97 8.98 11.17 9.99
C ILE A 97 8.84 11.58 11.46
N SER A 98 8.32 12.78 11.74
CA SER A 98 7.97 13.19 13.09
C SER A 98 6.76 12.39 13.62
N GLU A 99 6.60 12.30 14.93
CA GLU A 99 5.47 11.59 15.56
C GLU A 99 4.12 12.05 14.99
N PRO A 100 3.83 13.38 14.84
CA PRO A 100 2.57 13.83 14.24
C PRO A 100 2.33 13.32 12.82
N THR A 101 3.38 13.09 12.02
CA THR A 101 3.25 12.50 10.69
C THR A 101 2.98 11.00 10.77
N LEU A 102 3.75 10.28 11.59
CA LEU A 102 3.62 8.83 11.76
C LEU A 102 2.29 8.43 12.39
N ASP A 103 1.68 9.29 13.20
CA ASP A 103 0.34 9.08 13.78
C ASP A 103 -0.76 8.98 12.72
N ARG A 104 -0.56 9.58 11.54
CA ARG A 104 -1.51 9.63 10.42
C ARG A 104 -1.31 8.51 9.40
N GLY A 105 -0.14 7.89 9.35
CA GLY A 105 0.17 6.85 8.38
C GLY A 105 1.64 6.52 8.27
N VAL A 106 2.09 6.26 7.04
CA VAL A 106 3.50 6.03 6.73
C VAL A 106 4.18 7.36 6.41
N GLY A 107 5.36 7.58 6.99
CA GLY A 107 6.20 8.74 6.71
C GLY A 107 7.29 8.42 5.68
N TRP A 108 7.44 9.26 4.66
CA TRP A 108 8.60 9.25 3.79
C TRP A 108 9.68 10.16 4.37
N TRP A 109 10.91 9.63 4.50
CA TRP A 109 12.04 10.37 5.04
C TRP A 109 12.50 11.43 4.05
N PRO A 110 12.41 12.74 4.39
CA PRO A 110 12.79 13.83 3.50
C PRO A 110 14.25 13.72 3.02
N GLY A 111 14.46 14.09 1.77
CA GLY A 111 15.78 14.04 1.14
C GLY A 111 16.23 12.64 0.69
N THR A 112 15.46 11.57 0.94
CA THR A 112 15.69 10.25 0.35
C THR A 112 15.09 10.16 -1.05
N ALA A 113 15.35 9.08 -1.80
CA ALA A 113 14.79 8.94 -3.14
C ALA A 113 13.25 8.89 -3.12
N LEU A 114 12.63 9.36 -4.18
CA LEU A 114 11.21 9.14 -4.46
C LEU A 114 11.02 7.78 -5.16
N PRO A 115 9.83 7.15 -5.04
CA PRO A 115 9.52 5.90 -5.71
C PRO A 115 9.85 5.93 -7.21
N GLY A 116 10.48 4.86 -7.69
CA GLY A 116 10.89 4.73 -9.10
C GLY A 116 12.12 5.55 -9.50
N ARG A 117 12.78 6.21 -8.58
CA ARG A 117 14.05 6.92 -8.82
C ARG A 117 15.23 6.11 -8.32
N VAL A 118 16.43 6.42 -8.84
CA VAL A 118 17.69 5.88 -8.29
C VAL A 118 17.91 6.45 -6.90
N GLY A 119 18.32 5.60 -5.99
CA GLY A 119 18.49 5.90 -4.57
C GLY A 119 17.66 4.96 -3.71
N ASN A 120 17.68 5.20 -2.43
CA ASN A 120 16.93 4.46 -1.42
C ASN A 120 15.70 5.27 -1.01
N VAL A 121 14.51 4.77 -1.30
CA VAL A 121 13.25 5.29 -0.74
C VAL A 121 13.18 4.84 0.71
N VAL A 122 13.05 5.76 1.67
CA VAL A 122 12.99 5.40 3.09
C VAL A 122 11.63 5.74 3.68
N LEU A 123 10.98 4.73 4.24
CA LEU A 123 9.65 4.83 4.84
C LEU A 123 9.69 4.42 6.31
N ALA A 124 9.09 5.24 7.18
CA ALA A 124 8.90 4.96 8.59
C ALA A 124 7.42 4.78 8.93
N GLY A 125 7.12 3.98 9.94
CA GLY A 125 5.74 3.82 10.40
C GLY A 125 5.64 3.22 11.79
N HIS A 126 4.55 3.49 12.48
CA HIS A 126 4.27 2.89 13.77
C HIS A 126 4.04 1.38 13.66
N ARG A 127 4.50 0.64 14.68
CA ARG A 127 4.28 -0.79 14.77
C ARG A 127 3.11 -1.16 15.68
N THR A 128 2.87 -0.41 16.74
CA THR A 128 1.91 -0.79 17.79
C THR A 128 0.99 0.34 18.23
N SER A 129 1.26 1.58 17.85
CA SER A 129 0.46 2.77 18.16
C SER A 129 -0.31 3.28 16.93
N HIS A 130 -1.35 4.05 17.16
CA HIS A 130 -2.21 4.68 16.17
C HIS A 130 -2.67 3.69 15.09
N GLU A 131 -2.54 4.02 13.81
CA GLU A 131 -2.96 3.15 12.70
C GLU A 131 -2.10 1.88 12.54
N LYS A 132 -0.91 1.83 13.16
CA LYS A 132 0.00 0.66 13.16
C LYS A 132 0.29 0.12 11.76
N PRO A 133 0.63 0.97 10.78
CA PRO A 133 0.78 0.52 9.40
C PRO A 133 1.81 -0.61 9.29
N PHE A 134 2.87 -0.55 10.09
CA PHE A 134 3.98 -1.51 10.05
C PHE A 134 3.90 -2.61 11.13
N ARG A 135 2.68 -2.92 11.59
CA ARG A 135 2.45 -3.94 12.62
C ARG A 135 3.05 -5.29 12.28
N TYR A 136 2.94 -5.70 11.02
CA TYR A 136 3.25 -7.03 10.54
C TYR A 136 4.48 -7.09 9.63
N LEU A 137 5.41 -6.12 9.72
CA LEU A 137 6.65 -6.15 8.93
C LEU A 137 7.47 -7.42 9.12
N ASP A 138 7.41 -8.04 10.29
CA ASP A 138 8.08 -9.30 10.61
C ASP A 138 7.52 -10.53 9.90
N LEU A 139 6.35 -10.42 9.28
CA LEU A 139 5.76 -11.50 8.48
C LEU A 139 6.21 -11.47 7.03
N LEU A 140 6.83 -10.38 6.57
CA LEU A 140 7.31 -10.24 5.20
C LEU A 140 8.47 -11.19 4.91
N LYS A 141 8.46 -11.75 3.71
CA LYS A 141 9.45 -12.70 3.23
C LYS A 141 10.10 -12.20 1.95
N PRO A 142 11.32 -12.62 1.65
CA PRO A 142 11.93 -12.36 0.35
C PRO A 142 10.99 -12.76 -0.80
N GLY A 143 10.79 -11.83 -1.73
CA GLY A 143 9.89 -11.97 -2.87
C GLY A 143 8.49 -11.38 -2.67
N ASP A 144 8.08 -11.01 -1.45
CA ASP A 144 6.81 -10.30 -1.24
C ASP A 144 6.84 -8.94 -1.93
N GLU A 145 5.78 -8.61 -2.65
CA GLU A 145 5.69 -7.37 -3.41
C GLU A 145 5.13 -6.21 -2.57
N ILE A 146 5.72 -5.03 -2.80
CA ILE A 146 5.34 -3.75 -2.22
C ILE A 146 5.08 -2.81 -3.38
N THR A 147 3.87 -2.27 -3.47
CA THR A 147 3.51 -1.28 -4.49
C THR A 147 3.47 0.11 -3.87
N LEU A 148 4.23 1.04 -4.46
CA LEU A 148 4.21 2.45 -4.12
C LEU A 148 3.57 3.23 -5.28
N THR A 149 2.43 3.87 -5.01
CA THR A 149 1.70 4.70 -5.98
C THR A 149 1.94 6.17 -5.68
N THR A 150 2.38 6.93 -6.66
CA THR A 150 2.59 8.38 -6.59
C THR A 150 1.96 9.07 -7.80
N SER A 151 2.08 10.41 -7.89
CA SER A 151 1.69 11.15 -9.10
C SER A 151 2.51 10.76 -10.35
N ASP A 152 3.71 10.19 -10.16
CA ASP A 152 4.60 9.78 -11.24
C ASP A 152 4.28 8.36 -11.77
N GLY A 153 3.41 7.61 -11.09
CA GLY A 153 3.00 6.24 -11.46
C GLY A 153 3.05 5.26 -10.31
N GLU A 154 2.97 3.97 -10.64
CA GLU A 154 3.01 2.87 -9.68
C GLU A 154 4.32 2.09 -9.84
N PHE A 155 4.97 1.82 -8.71
CA PHE A 155 6.31 1.24 -8.64
C PHE A 155 6.30 0.02 -7.72
N VAL A 156 6.70 -1.13 -8.26
CA VAL A 156 6.74 -2.39 -7.51
C VAL A 156 8.15 -2.68 -7.06
N TYR A 157 8.28 -2.99 -5.79
CA TYR A 157 9.51 -3.45 -5.14
C TYR A 157 9.27 -4.87 -4.61
N ALA A 158 10.32 -5.69 -4.54
CA ALA A 158 10.27 -7.01 -3.93
C ALA A 158 11.17 -7.03 -2.69
N VAL A 159 10.65 -7.54 -1.58
CA VAL A 159 11.41 -7.72 -0.35
C VAL A 159 12.64 -8.59 -0.63
N THR A 160 13.80 -8.17 -0.13
CA THR A 160 15.05 -8.93 -0.23
C THR A 160 15.45 -9.54 1.10
N ARG A 161 15.34 -8.77 2.19
CA ARG A 161 15.71 -9.22 3.54
C ARG A 161 15.06 -8.37 4.62
N THR A 162 15.07 -8.90 5.84
CA THR A 162 14.67 -8.19 7.06
C THR A 162 15.83 -8.27 8.07
N GLU A 163 16.10 -7.16 8.75
CA GLU A 163 17.14 -7.06 9.79
C GLU A 163 16.57 -6.37 11.03
N ILE A 164 17.17 -6.66 12.19
CA ILE A 164 16.95 -5.91 13.43
C ILE A 164 18.22 -5.11 13.70
N VAL A 165 18.04 -3.80 13.92
CA VAL A 165 19.13 -2.86 14.11
C VAL A 165 18.91 -2.00 15.37
N GLU A 166 19.95 -1.33 15.85
CA GLU A 166 19.82 -0.38 16.95
C GLU A 166 19.16 0.94 16.47
N PRO A 167 18.57 1.75 17.37
CA PRO A 167 17.87 2.96 16.98
C PRO A 167 18.73 4.04 16.32
N ASP A 168 20.02 4.03 16.58
CA ASP A 168 21.05 4.95 16.06
C ASP A 168 21.81 4.41 14.85
N ASP A 169 21.41 3.26 14.33
CA ASP A 169 21.92 2.70 13.07
C ASP A 169 21.38 3.46 11.86
N ILE A 170 21.85 4.68 11.66
CA ILE A 170 21.36 5.58 10.59
C ILE A 170 21.79 5.17 9.18
N TRP A 171 22.70 4.19 9.03
CA TRP A 171 23.10 3.67 7.72
C TRP A 171 21.94 3.12 6.88
N ILE A 172 20.82 2.79 7.51
CA ILE A 172 19.60 2.33 6.84
C ILE A 172 19.00 3.35 5.87
N ILE A 173 19.36 4.64 6.03
CA ILE A 173 18.91 5.71 5.13
C ILE A 173 19.92 6.03 4.02
N ASP A 174 21.08 5.38 4.02
CA ASP A 174 22.11 5.61 3.01
C ASP A 174 21.56 5.40 1.60
N GLN A 175 21.95 6.28 0.69
CA GLN A 175 21.48 6.24 -0.68
C GLN A 175 22.31 5.28 -1.52
N THR A 176 21.66 4.56 -2.44
CA THR A 176 22.27 3.53 -3.28
C THR A 176 22.31 3.96 -4.75
N ASN A 177 23.19 3.35 -5.54
CA ASN A 177 23.22 3.55 -7.00
C ASN A 177 22.13 2.72 -7.75
N ALA A 178 21.29 2.00 -7.00
CA ALA A 178 20.14 1.27 -7.50
C ALA A 178 18.85 1.93 -6.97
N SER A 179 17.70 1.57 -7.52
CA SER A 179 16.41 1.94 -6.95
C SER A 179 16.05 0.92 -5.89
N THR A 180 16.10 1.31 -4.63
CA THR A 180 15.81 0.46 -3.47
C THR A 180 14.76 1.08 -2.56
N LEU A 181 14.22 0.27 -1.67
CA LEU A 181 13.26 0.68 -0.66
C LEU A 181 13.68 0.12 0.70
N THR A 182 13.69 0.98 1.70
CA THR A 182 13.89 0.62 3.11
C THR A 182 12.66 1.03 3.90
N MET A 183 12.07 0.10 4.64
CA MET A 183 10.96 0.37 5.56
C MET A 183 11.37 0.00 6.97
N PHE A 184 11.05 0.82 7.96
CA PHE A 184 11.38 0.50 9.34
C PHE A 184 10.30 0.90 10.35
N ALA A 185 10.31 0.20 11.48
CA ALA A 185 9.43 0.43 12.62
C ALA A 185 10.12 0.06 13.93
N CYS A 186 9.54 0.45 15.06
CA CYS A 186 10.01 0.07 16.38
C CYS A 186 9.98 -1.46 16.60
N HIS A 187 10.97 -2.01 17.31
CA HIS A 187 11.07 -3.42 17.65
C HIS A 187 11.64 -3.60 19.08
N PRO A 188 11.26 -4.71 19.78
CA PRO A 188 10.11 -5.59 19.52
C PRO A 188 8.77 -4.86 19.67
N PRO A 189 7.63 -5.49 19.36
CA PRO A 189 6.32 -4.87 19.58
C PRO A 189 6.18 -4.31 21.00
N HIS A 190 5.64 -3.09 21.12
CA HIS A 190 5.52 -2.31 22.37
C HIS A 190 6.85 -1.87 23.00
N SER A 191 7.94 -1.92 22.25
CA SER A 191 9.26 -1.42 22.66
C SER A 191 9.85 -0.51 21.59
N VAL A 192 10.74 0.38 21.99
CA VAL A 192 11.48 1.30 21.12
C VAL A 192 13.00 1.02 21.15
N THR A 193 13.40 -0.10 21.76
CA THR A 193 14.82 -0.42 21.99
C THR A 193 15.57 -0.77 20.72
N GLN A 194 14.87 -1.25 19.70
CA GLN A 194 15.44 -1.62 18.41
C GLN A 194 14.53 -1.17 17.26
N ARG A 195 14.99 -1.39 16.02
CA ARG A 195 14.19 -1.22 14.81
C ARG A 195 14.14 -2.52 14.02
N ILE A 196 12.96 -2.88 13.52
CA ILE A 196 12.84 -3.85 12.44
C ILE A 196 12.93 -3.09 11.13
N VAL A 197 13.78 -3.57 10.23
CA VAL A 197 14.04 -2.96 8.93
C VAL A 197 13.81 -3.99 7.84
N VAL A 198 13.00 -3.63 6.85
CA VAL A 198 12.75 -4.43 5.64
C VAL A 198 13.38 -3.72 4.46
N PHE A 199 14.20 -4.44 3.71
CA PHE A 199 14.84 -3.96 2.49
C PHE A 199 14.18 -4.61 1.28
N ALA A 200 13.99 -3.82 0.22
CA ALA A 200 13.40 -4.28 -1.01
C ALA A 200 14.09 -3.62 -2.22
N ASP A 201 14.14 -4.35 -3.33
CA ASP A 201 14.69 -3.88 -4.59
C ASP A 201 13.56 -3.59 -5.58
N PHE A 202 13.77 -2.59 -6.43
CA PHE A 202 12.85 -2.23 -7.49
C PHE A 202 12.73 -3.36 -8.52
N VAL A 203 11.49 -3.72 -8.87
CA VAL A 203 11.19 -4.79 -9.83
C VAL A 203 10.68 -4.21 -11.15
N ARG A 204 9.64 -3.37 -11.09
CA ARG A 204 8.98 -2.84 -12.28
C ARG A 204 8.14 -1.60 -11.97
N ARG A 205 7.84 -0.85 -13.01
CA ARG A 205 6.78 0.15 -13.00
C ARG A 205 5.51 -0.48 -13.58
N LEU A 206 4.37 -0.18 -12.99
CA LEU A 206 3.08 -0.47 -13.57
C LEU A 206 2.63 0.76 -14.35
N ASP A 207 2.28 0.58 -15.61
CA ASP A 207 1.71 1.64 -16.42
C ASP A 207 0.20 1.73 -16.16
N ALA A 208 -0.29 2.96 -16.02
CA ALA A 208 -1.71 3.25 -15.84
C ALA A 208 -2.51 3.08 -17.12
#